data_4d2243fdbf2f629109df3758560b4f57
#
_entry.id   4d2243fdbf2f629109df3758560b4f57
#
_cell.length_a   1.000
_cell.length_b   1.000
_cell.length_c   1.000
_cell.angle_alpha   90.00
_cell.angle_beta   90.00
_cell.angle_gamma   90.00
#
_symmetry.space_group_name_H-M   'P 1'
#
loop_
_entity.id
_entity.type
_entity.pdbx_description
1 polymer ?
#
loop_
_entity_poly.entity_id
_entity_poly.type
_entity_poly.pdbx_seq_one_letter_code
_entity_poly.pdbx_strand_id
1 'polypeptide(L)' 'MTKQVAHPMMKLQRKVSSLVESKIVLPEDRIGKIALLLGNDWSYWKRELLDFDFSPQDQIQELLLVENWDED' A
#
# COMPACT_ATOMS: atom_id res chain seq x y z
N MET A 1 20.83 19.77 5.95
CA MET A 1 20.36 18.57 6.10
C MET A 1 19.58 18.09 4.94
N THR A 2 19.71 16.93 4.67
CA THR A 2 19.06 16.37 3.54
C THR A 2 17.64 16.04 3.83
N LYS A 3 16.75 16.44 2.91
CA LYS A 3 15.43 16.16 3.07
C LYS A 3 15.10 14.93 2.31
N GLN A 4 14.60 13.95 2.92
CA GLN A 4 14.23 12.73 2.26
C GLN A 4 12.81 12.74 1.81
N VAL A 5 12.62 12.29 0.59
CA VAL A 5 11.28 12.21 0.04
C VAL A 5 10.77 10.81 0.31
N ALA A 6 9.60 10.70 0.87
CA ALA A 6 9.03 9.40 1.17
C ALA A 6 8.78 8.64 -0.12
N HIS A 7 9.11 7.37 -0.11
CA HIS A 7 8.83 6.50 -1.23
C HIS A 7 7.32 6.44 -1.44
N PRO A 8 6.84 6.44 -2.68
CA PRO A 8 5.39 6.37 -2.90
C PRO A 8 4.74 5.20 -2.19
N MET A 9 5.40 4.04 -2.17
CA MET A 9 4.83 2.89 -1.50
C MET A 9 4.76 3.07 0.00
N MET A 10 5.65 3.87 0.57
CA MET A 10 5.58 4.16 1.97
C MET A 10 4.33 4.97 2.29
N LYS A 11 3.96 5.88 1.41
CA LYS A 11 2.75 6.66 1.61
C LYS A 11 1.53 5.76 1.53
N LEU A 12 1.53 4.83 0.58
CA LEU A 12 0.42 3.91 0.45
C LEU A 12 0.34 3.03 1.68
N GLN A 13 1.47 2.54 2.16
CA GLN A 13 1.50 1.68 3.32
C GLN A 13 0.92 2.38 4.54
N ARG A 14 1.27 3.64 4.72
CA ARG A 14 0.73 4.40 5.84
C ARG A 14 -0.77 4.57 5.72
N LYS A 15 -1.24 4.86 4.51
CA LYS A 15 -2.66 5.03 4.30
C LYS A 15 -3.39 3.72 4.59
N VAL A 16 -2.85 2.62 4.13
CA VAL A 16 -3.46 1.33 4.35
C VAL A 16 -3.44 0.98 5.83
N SER A 17 -2.35 1.27 6.51
CA SER A 17 -2.25 1.01 7.93
C SER A 17 -3.31 1.78 8.69
N SER A 18 -3.53 3.02 8.29
CA SER A 18 -4.56 3.84 8.91
C SER A 18 -5.94 3.26 8.68
N LEU A 19 -6.19 2.72 7.49
CA LEU A 19 -7.48 2.11 7.19
C LEU A 19 -7.70 0.87 8.05
N VAL A 20 -6.63 0.12 8.29
CA VAL A 20 -6.72 -1.07 9.13
C VAL A 20 -6.99 -0.67 10.57
N GLU A 21 -6.33 0.37 11.04
CA GLU A 21 -6.53 0.83 12.41
C GLU A 21 -7.93 1.35 12.62
N SER A 22 -8.51 1.94 11.58
CA SER A 22 -9.88 2.45 11.65
C SER A 22 -10.89 1.35 11.39
N LYS A 23 -10.41 0.14 11.11
CA LYS A 23 -11.27 -1.02 10.85
C LYS A 23 -12.12 -0.85 9.60
N ILE A 24 -11.67 0.00 8.69
CA ILE A 24 -12.32 0.14 7.41
C ILE A 24 -11.97 -1.07 6.55
N VAL A 25 -10.74 -1.59 6.69
CA VAL A 25 -10.34 -2.82 6.05
C VAL A 25 -9.65 -3.68 7.10
N LEU A 26 -9.52 -4.97 6.81
CA LEU A 26 -8.88 -5.89 7.72
C LEU A 26 -7.54 -6.33 7.12
N PRO A 27 -6.58 -6.71 7.95
CA PRO A 27 -5.29 -7.17 7.44
C PRO A 27 -5.41 -8.37 6.51
N GLU A 28 -6.42 -9.18 6.72
CA GLU A 28 -6.61 -10.37 5.90
C GLU A 28 -7.38 -10.08 4.63
N ASP A 29 -7.88 -8.86 4.46
CA ASP A 29 -8.55 -8.49 3.23
C ASP A 29 -7.55 -8.41 2.09
N ARG A 30 -8.05 -8.50 0.87
CA ARG A 30 -7.19 -8.40 -0.29
C ARG A 30 -6.87 -6.94 -0.58
N ILE A 31 -5.72 -6.72 -1.16
CA ILE A 31 -5.30 -5.35 -1.50
C ILE A 31 -6.31 -4.74 -2.47
N GLY A 32 -6.91 -5.55 -3.33
CA GLY A 32 -7.87 -5.03 -4.28
C GLY A 32 -9.07 -4.35 -3.63
N LYS A 33 -9.34 -4.67 -2.37
CA LYS A 33 -10.43 -4.01 -1.68
C LYS A 33 -10.17 -2.52 -1.53
N ILE A 34 -8.90 -2.15 -1.43
CA ILE A 34 -8.53 -0.76 -1.29
C ILE A 34 -8.85 0.02 -2.55
N ALA A 35 -8.94 -0.67 -3.68
CA ALA A 35 -9.24 0.00 -4.93
C ALA A 35 -10.53 0.78 -4.84
N LEU A 36 -11.51 0.26 -4.13
CA LEU A 36 -12.77 0.94 -3.98
C LEU A 36 -12.63 2.21 -3.16
N LEU A 37 -11.64 2.23 -2.29
CA LEU A 37 -11.44 3.37 -1.41
C LEU A 37 -10.55 4.42 -2.06
N LEU A 38 -9.65 4.01 -2.93
CA LEU A 38 -8.74 4.95 -3.57
C LEU A 38 -9.34 5.60 -4.80
N GLY A 39 -10.34 4.96 -5.39
CA GLY A 39 -11.00 5.55 -6.54
C GLY A 39 -10.06 5.80 -7.70
N ASN A 40 -9.98 7.04 -8.12
CA ASN A 40 -9.18 7.36 -9.31
C ASN A 40 -7.68 7.14 -9.12
N ASP A 41 -7.24 7.09 -7.89
CA ASP A 41 -5.80 6.89 -7.64
C ASP A 41 -5.41 5.44 -7.77
N TRP A 42 -6.37 4.55 -7.91
CA TRP A 42 -6.07 3.12 -7.93
C TRP A 42 -5.15 2.73 -9.07
N SER A 43 -5.33 3.31 -10.24
CA SER A 43 -4.50 2.96 -11.38
C SER A 43 -3.04 3.21 -11.09
N TYR A 44 -2.77 4.34 -10.44
CA TYR A 44 -1.41 4.69 -10.11
C TYR A 44 -0.85 3.71 -9.07
N TRP A 45 -1.60 3.42 -8.02
CA TRP A 45 -1.11 2.55 -6.98
C TRP A 45 -1.01 1.11 -7.43
N LYS A 46 -1.89 0.71 -8.35
CA LYS A 46 -1.82 -0.64 -8.88
C LYS A 46 -0.50 -0.85 -9.59
N ARG A 47 -0.06 0.14 -10.33
CA ARG A 47 1.21 0.06 -11.05
C ARG A 47 2.37 -0.02 -10.06
N GLU A 48 2.33 0.79 -9.02
CA GLU A 48 3.38 0.77 -8.01
C GLU A 48 3.43 -0.58 -7.32
N LEU A 49 2.28 -1.16 -7.03
CA LEU A 49 2.24 -2.46 -6.39
C LEU A 49 2.86 -3.53 -7.27
N LEU A 50 2.56 -3.49 -8.55
CA LEU A 50 3.11 -4.48 -9.47
C LEU A 50 4.62 -4.37 -9.57
N ASP A 51 5.14 -3.15 -9.45
CA ASP A 51 6.57 -2.95 -9.50
C ASP A 51 7.28 -3.63 -8.35
N PHE A 52 6.57 -3.88 -7.27
CA PHE A 52 7.14 -4.56 -6.11
C PHE A 52 6.58 -5.97 -5.95
N ASP A 53 6.05 -6.52 -7.05
CA ASP A 53 5.58 -7.90 -7.06
C ASP A 53 4.35 -8.14 -6.21
N PHE A 54 3.61 -7.12 -5.91
CA PHE A 54 2.33 -7.29 -5.24
C PHE A 54 1.23 -7.34 -6.27
N SER A 55 0.15 -8.01 -5.93
CA SER A 55 -1.00 -8.02 -6.81
C SER A 55 -2.24 -7.69 -5.98
N PRO A 56 -3.33 -7.31 -6.63
CA PRO A 56 -4.56 -7.02 -5.90
C PRO A 56 -5.10 -8.20 -5.12
N GLN A 57 -4.63 -9.41 -5.45
CA GLN A 57 -5.10 -10.58 -4.76
C GLN A 57 -4.31 -10.91 -3.51
N ASP A 58 -3.19 -10.24 -3.31
CA ASP A 58 -2.40 -10.44 -2.11
C ASP A 58 -3.12 -9.83 -0.93
N GLN A 59 -2.78 -10.30 0.25
CA GLN A 59 -3.44 -9.79 1.44
C GLN A 59 -2.79 -8.49 1.91
N ILE A 60 -3.60 -7.63 2.51
CA ILE A 60 -3.12 -6.35 2.99
C ILE A 60 -2.02 -6.52 4.02
N GLN A 61 -2.11 -7.55 4.86
CA GLN A 61 -1.08 -7.74 5.89
C GLN A 61 0.30 -7.94 5.27
N GLU A 62 0.36 -8.52 4.08
CA GLU A 62 1.66 -8.71 3.44
C GLU A 62 2.27 -7.37 3.04
N LEU A 63 1.43 -6.44 2.63
CA LEU A 63 1.89 -5.11 2.30
C LEU A 63 2.43 -4.40 3.54
N LEU A 64 1.77 -4.60 4.67
CA LEU A 64 2.16 -3.94 5.89
C LEU A 64 3.41 -4.54 6.53
N LEU A 65 3.79 -5.75 6.13
CA LEU A 65 4.98 -6.36 6.67
C LEU A 65 6.27 -5.83 6.06
N VAL A 66 6.17 -5.14 4.97
CA VAL A 66 7.35 -4.59 4.32
C VAL A 66 7.92 -3.48 5.19
N GLU A 67 9.17 -3.63 5.57
CA GLU A 67 9.79 -2.64 6.44
C GLU A 67 10.56 -1.59 5.67
N ASN A 68 10.92 -1.90 4.44
CA ASN A 68 11.79 -1.00 3.71
C ASN A 68 11.46 -1.05 2.23
N TRP A 69 11.09 0.08 1.68
CA TRP A 69 10.75 0.17 0.26
C TRP A 69 11.90 0.63 -0.61
N ASP A 70 13.09 0.86 -0.02
CA ASP A 70 14.20 1.37 -0.71
C ASP A 70 14.86 0.31 -1.42
N GLU A 71 15.02 0.32 -2.61
CA GLU A 71 15.59 -0.66 -3.21
C GLU A 71 16.91 -0.45 -3.47
N ASP A 72 17.56 0.00 -3.36
CA ASP A 72 18.81 0.14 -3.56
C ASP A 72 19.46 -0.12 -3.80
#